data_85fc45407733c61b368fb7d85f18ceca
#
_entry.id   85fc45407733c61b368fb7d85f18ceca
#
_cell.length_a   1.000
_cell.length_b   1.000
_cell.length_c   1.000
_cell.angle_alpha   90.00
_cell.angle_beta   90.00
_cell.angle_gamma   90.00
#
_symmetry.space_group_name_H-M   'P 1'
#
loop_
_entity.id
_entity.type
_entity.pdbx_description
1 polymer ?
#
loop_
_entity_poly.entity_id
_entity_poly.type
_entity_poly.pdbx_seq_one_letter_code
_entity_poly.pdbx_strand_id
1 'polypeptide(L)'
;MPDLGDRSSVMGPQPIAKRFVVPPAMLAAADHILDLLAQGRRAELEMLVVAKAAVELRELMDAIAPGAYESHKIITHAKAANHYFLKARLFGARAAPFTLQLRLGEHEGRWVIWEAVNLAGGRTAWTR
;
A
#
# COMPACT_ATOMS: atom_id res chain seq x y z
N MET A 1 -3.71 37.53 -16.53
CA MET A 1 -3.65 36.93 -16.10
C MET A 1 -3.34 36.33 -15.97
N PRO A 2 -3.31 36.25 -16.19
CA PRO A 2 -3.22 35.48 -15.78
C PRO A 2 -2.94 34.74 -15.65
N ASP A 3 -3.07 34.79 -15.71
CA ASP A 3 -3.14 33.98 -15.32
C ASP A 3 -3.00 33.31 -15.27
N LEU A 4 -3.05 33.68 -15.64
CA LEU A 4 -3.26 32.92 -15.34
C LEU A 4 -3.00 32.24 -15.17
N GLY A 5 -2.88 32.49 -15.39
CA GLY A 5 -3.03 31.76 -14.89
C GLY A 5 -2.98 31.14 -14.83
N ASP A 6 -3.01 31.43 -14.86
CA ASP A 6 -3.30 30.79 -14.54
C ASP A 6 -3.62 30.26 -14.72
N ARG A 7 -3.91 30.33 -15.00
CA ARG A 7 -4.46 29.84 -14.98
C ARG A 7 -4.77 29.10 -15.16
N SER A 8 -4.70 29.20 -15.31
CA SER A 8 -5.16 28.45 -15.20
C SER A 8 -5.41 27.91 -15.29
N SER A 9 -5.66 27.92 -15.46
CA SER A 9 -5.99 27.30 -15.29
C SER A 9 -6.20 26.71 -15.56
N VAL A 10 -6.46 26.69 -15.80
CA VAL A 10 -6.71 26.02 -15.85
C VAL A 10 -6.63 25.28 -16.02
N MET A 11 -6.85 24.93 -16.17
CA MET A 11 -6.88 24.06 -16.28
C MET A 11 -7.18 23.09 -16.33
N GLY A 12 -7.13 23.42 -16.80
CA GLY A 12 -7.71 22.27 -17.43
C GLY A 12 -8.08 21.25 -16.44
N PRO A 13 -8.71 20.22 -16.81
CA PRO A 13 -8.94 19.26 -15.76
C PRO A 13 -7.61 18.93 -15.22
N GLN A 14 -7.49 19.26 -14.05
CA GLN A 14 -6.28 18.94 -13.39
C GLN A 14 -6.16 17.49 -13.29
N PRO A 15 -5.00 16.99 -13.48
CA PRO A 15 -4.78 15.61 -13.18
C PRO A 15 -5.33 15.36 -11.81
N ILE A 16 -6.10 14.34 -11.70
CA ILE A 16 -6.69 13.98 -10.44
C ILE A 16 -5.63 13.81 -9.37
N ALA A 17 -4.48 13.33 -9.78
CA ALA A 17 -3.37 13.15 -8.87
C ALA A 17 -3.00 14.43 -8.14
N LYS A 18 -3.21 15.57 -8.75
CA LYS A 18 -2.88 16.83 -8.09
C LYS A 18 -3.81 17.17 -6.97
N ARG A 19 -5.04 16.69 -7.02
CA ARG A 19 -6.00 16.94 -5.98
C ARG A 19 -6.01 15.84 -4.93
N PHE A 20 -5.25 14.82 -5.18
CA PHE A 20 -5.21 13.65 -4.32
C PHE A 20 -3.91 13.69 -3.54
N VAL A 21 -4.00 14.28 -2.36
CA VAL A 21 -2.83 14.44 -1.51
C VAL A 21 -2.66 13.20 -0.67
N VAL A 22 -1.52 12.56 -0.81
CA VAL A 22 -1.19 11.38 -0.02
C VAL A 22 -0.47 11.84 1.23
N PRO A 23 -1.00 11.54 2.42
CA PRO A 23 -0.34 11.95 3.66
C PRO A 23 1.05 11.33 3.77
N PRO A 24 2.07 12.13 4.08
CA PRO A 24 3.40 11.57 4.28
C PRO A 24 3.45 10.49 5.36
N ALA A 25 2.63 10.65 6.39
CA ALA A 25 2.58 9.65 7.47
C ALA A 25 2.07 8.30 6.96
N MET A 26 1.13 8.33 6.02
CA MET A 26 0.61 7.10 5.42
C MET A 26 1.70 6.41 4.60
N LEU A 27 2.45 7.18 3.80
CA LEU A 27 3.53 6.60 3.01
C LEU A 27 4.62 6.02 3.89
N ALA A 28 4.97 6.72 4.98
CA ALA A 28 5.96 6.20 5.91
C ALA A 28 5.49 4.91 6.56
N ALA A 29 4.22 4.85 6.91
CA ALA A 29 3.65 3.62 7.47
C ALA A 29 3.65 2.50 6.46
N ALA A 30 3.33 2.81 5.20
CA ALA A 30 3.33 1.81 4.13
C ALA A 30 4.73 1.24 3.92
N ASP A 31 5.74 2.10 3.86
CA ASP A 31 7.11 1.65 3.71
C ASP A 31 7.54 0.76 4.87
N HIS A 32 7.18 1.15 6.08
CA HIS A 32 7.51 0.36 7.26
C HIS A 32 6.84 -1.02 7.21
N ILE A 33 5.57 -1.05 6.87
CA ILE A 33 4.82 -2.31 6.77
C ILE A 33 5.43 -3.21 5.70
N LEU A 34 5.79 -2.65 4.55
CA LEU A 34 6.38 -3.43 3.47
C LEU A 34 7.75 -3.98 3.86
N ASP A 35 8.54 -3.20 4.62
CA ASP A 35 9.81 -3.69 5.15
C ASP A 35 9.58 -4.85 6.12
N LEU A 36 8.61 -4.74 7.00
CA LEU A 36 8.29 -5.80 7.94
C LEU A 36 7.84 -7.07 7.22
N LEU A 37 7.06 -6.92 6.15
CA LEU A 37 6.64 -8.07 5.35
C LEU A 37 7.82 -8.76 4.71
N ALA A 38 8.73 -7.99 4.13
CA ALA A 38 9.92 -8.56 3.48
C ALA A 38 10.81 -9.26 4.49
N GLN A 39 10.89 -8.75 5.72
CA GLN A 39 11.72 -9.32 6.76
C GLN A 39 11.07 -10.46 7.53
N GLY A 40 9.78 -10.68 7.32
CA GLY A 40 9.06 -11.73 8.04
C GLY A 40 8.80 -11.40 9.51
N ARG A 41 8.67 -10.13 9.85
CA ARG A 41 8.49 -9.66 11.23
C ARG A 41 7.03 -9.77 11.64
N ARG A 42 6.56 -10.98 11.86
CA ARG A 42 5.15 -11.29 12.07
C ARG A 42 4.57 -10.61 13.31
N ALA A 43 5.29 -10.67 14.42
CA ALA A 43 4.76 -10.11 15.67
C ALA A 43 4.48 -8.62 15.53
N GLU A 44 5.37 -7.90 14.87
CA GLU A 44 5.19 -6.47 14.67
C GLU A 44 4.03 -6.18 13.73
N LEU A 45 3.89 -6.98 12.67
CA LEU A 45 2.78 -6.81 11.74
C LEU A 45 1.43 -7.08 12.40
N GLU A 46 1.39 -8.05 13.31
CA GLU A 46 0.13 -8.35 14.00
C GLU A 46 -0.33 -7.22 14.89
N MET A 47 0.56 -6.33 15.27
CA MET A 47 0.19 -5.15 16.03
C MET A 47 -0.30 -4.01 15.15
N LEU A 48 -0.19 -4.16 13.83
CA LEU A 48 -0.54 -3.12 12.87
C LEU A 48 -1.70 -3.53 11.97
N VAL A 49 -2.51 -4.47 12.41
CA VAL A 49 -3.63 -4.96 11.61
C VAL A 49 -4.91 -4.92 12.44
N VAL A 50 -6.02 -4.57 11.80
CA VAL A 50 -7.32 -4.64 12.49
C VAL A 50 -7.76 -6.09 12.57
N ALA A 51 -8.58 -6.41 13.57
CA ALA A 51 -8.96 -7.79 13.85
C ALA A 51 -9.54 -8.50 12.63
N LYS A 52 -10.38 -7.81 11.87
CA LYS A 52 -11.04 -8.45 10.74
C LYS A 52 -10.10 -8.80 9.60
N ALA A 53 -8.92 -8.20 9.55
CA ALA A 53 -7.94 -8.46 8.49
C ALA A 53 -6.80 -9.36 8.95
N ALA A 54 -6.85 -9.86 10.19
CA ALA A 54 -5.75 -10.64 10.74
C ALA A 54 -5.50 -11.94 9.97
N VAL A 55 -6.57 -12.61 9.55
CA VAL A 55 -6.42 -13.87 8.82
C VAL A 55 -5.82 -13.60 7.44
N GLU A 56 -6.31 -12.56 6.75
CA GLU A 56 -5.77 -12.19 5.44
C GLU A 56 -4.28 -11.89 5.53
N LEU A 57 -3.90 -11.16 6.57
CA LEU A 57 -2.50 -10.80 6.75
C LEU A 57 -1.64 -12.04 6.97
N ARG A 58 -2.11 -12.98 7.77
CA ARG A 58 -1.37 -14.21 8.01
C ARG A 58 -1.20 -15.01 6.73
N GLU A 59 -2.24 -15.07 5.91
CA GLU A 59 -2.16 -15.76 4.62
C GLU A 59 -1.14 -15.08 3.73
N LEU A 60 -1.13 -13.76 3.73
CA LEU A 60 -0.13 -13.02 2.96
C LEU A 60 1.27 -13.30 3.47
N MET A 61 1.46 -13.26 4.79
CA MET A 61 2.76 -13.53 5.38
C MET A 61 3.24 -14.94 5.08
N ASP A 62 2.32 -15.91 5.05
CA ASP A 62 2.69 -17.29 4.74
C ASP A 62 3.14 -17.44 3.29
N ALA A 63 2.67 -16.57 2.41
CA ALA A 63 3.04 -16.62 0.99
C ALA A 63 4.38 -15.95 0.71
N ILE A 64 4.89 -15.14 1.63
CA ILE A 64 6.14 -14.41 1.44
C ILE A 64 7.25 -15.15 2.18
N ALA A 65 8.25 -15.62 1.44
CA ALA A 65 9.39 -16.31 2.04
C ALA A 65 10.25 -15.29 2.79
N PRO A 66 10.47 -15.46 4.10
CA PRO A 66 11.31 -14.52 4.86
C PRO A 66 12.71 -14.48 4.28
N GLY A 67 13.25 -13.28 4.14
CA GLY A 67 14.59 -13.10 3.64
C GLY A 67 14.74 -13.21 2.13
N ALA A 68 13.66 -13.52 1.41
CA ALA A 68 13.73 -13.64 -0.05
C ALA A 68 13.74 -12.28 -0.73
N TYR A 69 13.26 -11.23 -0.06
CA TYR A 69 13.08 -9.92 -0.65
C TYR A 69 13.86 -8.87 0.12
N GLU A 70 14.45 -7.94 -0.61
CA GLU A 70 15.36 -6.93 -0.04
C GLU A 70 14.84 -5.53 -0.20
N SER A 71 13.92 -5.31 -1.11
CA SER A 71 13.40 -3.98 -1.38
C SER A 71 11.96 -4.06 -1.82
N HIS A 72 11.32 -2.90 -1.89
CA HIS A 72 9.95 -2.83 -2.33
C HIS A 72 9.70 -1.55 -3.10
N LYS A 73 8.59 -1.53 -3.82
CA LYS A 73 8.16 -0.34 -4.53
C LYS A 73 6.64 -0.27 -4.46
N ILE A 74 6.13 0.92 -4.13
CA ILE A 74 4.69 1.17 -4.21
C ILE A 74 4.41 1.52 -5.66
N ILE A 75 3.60 0.69 -6.32
CA ILE A 75 3.35 0.83 -7.75
C ILE A 75 2.27 1.85 -8.00
N THR A 76 1.22 1.80 -7.21
CA THR A 76 0.10 2.72 -7.37
C THR A 76 -0.66 2.80 -6.06
N HIS A 77 -1.41 3.88 -5.90
CA HIS A 77 -2.27 4.05 -4.75
C HIS A 77 -3.56 4.73 -5.17
N ALA A 78 -4.59 4.51 -4.40
CA ALA A 78 -5.90 5.13 -4.60
C ALA A 78 -6.52 5.38 -3.24
N LYS A 79 -7.34 6.42 -3.18
CA LYS A 79 -8.05 6.75 -1.95
C LYS A 79 -9.51 6.38 -2.08
N ALA A 80 -10.08 5.81 -1.02
CA ALA A 80 -11.49 5.52 -0.94
C ALA A 80 -11.94 5.85 0.47
N ALA A 81 -12.79 6.88 0.60
CA ALA A 81 -13.21 7.40 1.88
C ALA A 81 -11.99 7.80 2.69
N ASN A 82 -11.78 7.22 3.86
CA ASN A 82 -10.66 7.54 4.73
C ASN A 82 -9.52 6.53 4.62
N HIS A 83 -9.59 5.63 3.66
CA HIS A 83 -8.59 4.60 3.51
C HIS A 83 -7.83 4.77 2.22
N TYR A 84 -6.64 4.16 2.17
CA TYR A 84 -5.79 4.18 0.99
C TYR A 84 -5.49 2.76 0.58
N PHE A 85 -5.67 2.47 -0.71
CA PHE A 85 -5.30 1.19 -1.29
C PHE A 85 -3.94 1.34 -1.94
N LEU A 86 -3.05 0.43 -1.65
CA LEU A 86 -1.70 0.45 -2.19
C LEU A 86 -1.44 -0.86 -2.89
N LYS A 87 -0.95 -0.78 -4.13
CA LYS A 87 -0.41 -1.93 -4.80
C LYS A 87 1.10 -1.82 -4.73
N ALA A 88 1.76 -2.85 -4.25
CA ALA A 88 3.20 -2.82 -4.03
C ALA A 88 3.83 -4.10 -4.53
N ARG A 89 5.12 -4.03 -4.77
CA ARG A 89 5.88 -5.17 -5.25
C ARG A 89 7.16 -5.30 -4.45
N LEU A 90 7.44 -6.54 -4.04
CA LEU A 90 8.67 -6.86 -3.33
C LEU A 90 9.65 -7.42 -4.34
N PHE A 91 10.93 -7.07 -4.18
CA PHE A 91 12.00 -7.47 -5.07
C PHE A 91 13.12 -8.14 -4.30
N GLY A 92 13.67 -9.20 -4.89
CA GLY A 92 14.81 -9.88 -4.32
C GLY A 92 15.69 -10.42 -5.44
N ALA A 93 16.94 -10.72 -5.10
CA ALA A 93 17.92 -11.14 -6.11
C ALA A 93 17.59 -12.50 -6.70
N ARG A 94 16.94 -13.37 -5.94
CA ARG A 94 16.73 -14.76 -6.33
C ARG A 94 15.28 -15.18 -6.35
N ALA A 95 14.37 -14.22 -6.22
CA ALA A 95 12.95 -14.51 -6.20
C ALA A 95 12.25 -13.67 -7.26
N ALA A 96 11.22 -14.23 -7.86
CA ALA A 96 10.38 -13.47 -8.75
C ALA A 96 9.69 -12.38 -7.94
N PRO A 97 9.44 -11.20 -8.52
CA PRO A 97 8.76 -10.15 -7.79
C PRO A 97 7.42 -10.61 -7.24
N PHE A 98 7.11 -10.17 -6.04
CA PHE A 98 5.87 -10.55 -5.36
C PHE A 98 4.97 -9.33 -5.26
N THR A 99 3.80 -9.40 -5.87
CA THR A 99 2.87 -8.27 -5.90
C THR A 99 1.77 -8.50 -4.87
N LEU A 100 1.46 -7.43 -4.13
CA LEU A 100 0.43 -7.47 -3.10
C LEU A 100 -0.34 -6.16 -3.07
N GLN A 101 -1.45 -6.17 -2.36
CA GLN A 101 -2.25 -4.98 -2.16
C GLN A 101 -2.58 -4.86 -0.68
N LEU A 102 -2.47 -3.64 -0.18
CA LEU A 102 -2.82 -3.31 1.18
C LEU A 102 -3.87 -2.21 1.19
N ARG A 103 -4.75 -2.27 2.16
CA ARG A 103 -5.64 -1.17 2.46
C ARG A 103 -5.22 -0.64 3.83
N LEU A 104 -4.84 0.64 3.87
CA LEU A 104 -4.37 1.28 5.09
C LEU A 104 -5.34 2.36 5.52
N GLY A 105 -5.54 2.49 6.81
CA GLY A 105 -6.36 3.53 7.37
C GLY A 105 -5.93 3.81 8.80
N GLU A 106 -6.30 4.95 9.31
CA GLU A 106 -6.02 5.27 10.70
C GLU A 106 -6.96 4.54 11.63
N HIS A 107 -6.44 4.08 12.73
CA HIS A 107 -7.21 3.45 13.79
C HIS A 107 -6.54 3.81 15.11
N GLU A 108 -7.26 4.51 15.96
CA GLU A 108 -6.75 4.94 17.26
C GLU A 108 -5.42 5.72 17.11
N GLY A 109 -5.38 6.59 16.10
CA GLY A 109 -4.23 7.46 15.92
C GLY A 109 -3.05 6.84 15.19
N ARG A 110 -3.19 5.61 14.73
CA ARG A 110 -2.10 4.92 14.01
C ARG A 110 -2.57 4.43 12.66
N TRP A 111 -1.64 4.36 11.72
CA TRP A 111 -1.91 3.77 10.42
C TRP A 111 -1.76 2.27 10.52
N VAL A 112 -2.82 1.55 10.17
CA VAL A 112 -2.85 0.09 10.30
C VAL A 112 -3.42 -0.53 9.04
N ILE A 113 -3.28 -1.85 8.94
CA ILE A 113 -3.73 -2.64 7.79
C ILE A 113 -5.19 -3.00 7.99
N TRP A 114 -6.03 -2.61 7.02
CA TRP A 114 -7.45 -2.96 6.99
C TRP A 114 -7.75 -4.08 6.01
N GLU A 115 -6.81 -4.36 5.09
CA GLU A 115 -6.98 -5.41 4.10
C GLU A 115 -5.61 -5.77 3.56
N ALA A 116 -5.39 -7.06 3.30
CA ALA A 116 -4.13 -7.53 2.74
C ALA A 116 -4.45 -8.59 1.71
N VAL A 117 -3.97 -8.41 0.47
CA VAL A 117 -4.29 -9.30 -0.63
C VAL A 117 -3.03 -9.72 -1.35
N ASN A 118 -2.90 -11.02 -1.58
CA ASN A 118 -1.83 -11.59 -2.37
C ASN A 118 -2.23 -11.50 -3.84
N LEU A 119 -1.51 -10.70 -4.62
CA LEU A 119 -1.75 -10.56 -6.05
C LEU A 119 -0.79 -11.39 -6.89
N ALA A 120 0.07 -12.17 -6.25
CA ALA A 120 0.94 -13.07 -6.98
C ALA A 120 0.07 -14.05 -7.76
N GLY A 121 0.50 -14.44 -8.94
CA GLY A 121 -0.29 -15.31 -9.78
C GLY A 121 -1.30 -14.59 -10.64
N GLY A 122 -1.26 -13.27 -10.68
CA GLY A 122 -2.06 -12.50 -11.62
C GLY A 122 -3.45 -12.13 -11.14
N ARG A 123 -3.80 -12.41 -9.90
CA ARG A 123 -5.12 -12.02 -9.39
C ARG A 123 -5.15 -10.54 -9.08
N THR A 124 -6.35 -9.95 -9.12
CA THR A 124 -6.55 -8.60 -8.67
C THR A 124 -7.68 -8.58 -7.65
N ALA A 125 -7.56 -7.67 -6.68
CA ALA A 125 -8.51 -7.63 -5.57
C ALA A 125 -9.91 -7.23 -6.02
N TRP A 126 -10.01 -6.39 -7.00
CA TRP A 126 -11.33 -5.88 -7.41
C TRP A 126 -12.00 -6.71 -8.50
N THR A 127 -11.49 -7.86 -8.82
CA THR A 127 -12.15 -8.76 -9.77
C THR A 127 -12.84 -9.93 -9.10
N ARG A 128 -12.90 -9.94 -7.81
CA ARG A 128 -13.54 -11.01 -7.07
C ARG A 128 -15.03 -10.85 -7.01
#